data_af806f806c2e0fb8c11563aa4a6d3ac3
#
_entry.id   af806f806c2e0fb8c11563aa4a6d3ac3
#
_cell.length_a   1.000
_cell.length_b   1.000
_cell.length_c   1.000
_cell.angle_alpha   90.00
_cell.angle_beta   90.00
_cell.angle_gamma   90.00
#
_symmetry.space_group_name_H-M   'P 1'
#
loop_
_entity.id
_entity.type
_entity.pdbx_description
1 polymer ?
#
loop_
_entity_poly.entity_id
_entity_poly.type
_entity_poly.pdbx_seq_one_letter_code
_entity_poly.pdbx_strand_id
1 'polypeptide(L)'
;MKLDKNQIDTIDTVLEKLGVVYIDYKYEILDHIATEVEEKMILNDITFEEAFPAVLKKWQPKFKKSSSVLFVYFWEMPEILLNKCIRMYRKKLLLVIMGAMVITSGFLLFSSFLRNHLADFFSIATILYSIAISLSVVGYIRIRLSKRKTSHGFLFKQQFLATSLVASQQLYYMNSGFESKNFSSLFSYYIIFIMSLYLLFSVYNLIYYRAHFYELKRMRFLEA
;
A
#
# COMPACT_ATOMS: atom_id res chain seq x y z
N MET A 1 -18.24 -31.30 -10.02
CA MET A 1 -18.18 -31.74 -8.62
C MET A 1 -17.79 -30.52 -7.83
N LYS A 2 -18.49 -30.15 -6.75
CA LYS A 2 -18.12 -28.97 -5.94
C LYS A 2 -17.42 -29.41 -4.67
N LEU A 3 -16.45 -28.62 -4.22
CA LEU A 3 -15.76 -28.86 -2.95
C LEU A 3 -16.71 -28.64 -1.78
N ASP A 4 -16.60 -29.48 -0.77
CA ASP A 4 -17.29 -29.28 0.50
C ASP A 4 -16.55 -28.28 1.41
N LYS A 5 -17.19 -27.90 2.52
CA LYS A 5 -16.64 -26.92 3.45
C LYS A 5 -15.30 -27.37 4.05
N ASN A 6 -15.16 -28.66 4.38
CA ASN A 6 -13.94 -29.18 5.01
C ASN A 6 -12.76 -29.15 4.02
N GLN A 7 -13.02 -29.41 2.75
CA GLN A 7 -12.02 -29.33 1.68
C GLN A 7 -11.57 -27.88 1.46
N ILE A 8 -12.50 -26.90 1.46
CA ILE A 8 -12.19 -25.47 1.37
C ILE A 8 -11.37 -25.04 2.59
N ASP A 9 -11.74 -25.43 3.81
CA ASP A 9 -11.02 -25.12 5.04
C ASP A 9 -9.60 -25.74 5.04
N THR A 10 -9.45 -26.91 4.40
CA THR A 10 -8.14 -27.55 4.21
C THR A 10 -7.25 -26.70 3.31
N ILE A 11 -7.77 -26.22 2.16
CA ILE A 11 -7.04 -25.33 1.24
C ILE A 11 -6.65 -24.05 1.99
N ASP A 12 -7.58 -23.42 2.73
CA ASP A 12 -7.35 -22.19 3.50
C ASP A 12 -6.21 -22.34 4.52
N THR A 13 -6.24 -23.44 5.28
CA THR A 13 -5.20 -23.77 6.26
C THR A 13 -3.81 -23.93 5.62
N VAL A 14 -3.76 -24.59 4.46
CA VAL A 14 -2.50 -24.76 3.72
C VAL A 14 -1.98 -23.41 3.21
N LEU A 15 -2.84 -22.55 2.68
CA LEU A 15 -2.45 -21.21 2.25
C LEU A 15 -1.89 -20.36 3.40
N GLU A 16 -2.47 -20.45 4.59
CA GLU A 16 -1.93 -19.76 5.77
C GLU A 16 -0.52 -20.26 6.15
N LYS A 17 -0.30 -21.57 6.14
CA LYS A 17 1.02 -22.17 6.39
C LYS A 17 2.05 -21.75 5.34
N LEU A 18 1.63 -21.50 4.10
CA LEU A 18 2.46 -20.98 3.02
C LEU A 18 2.70 -19.46 3.11
N GLY A 19 2.15 -18.79 4.13
CA GLY A 19 2.35 -17.36 4.38
C GLY A 19 1.39 -16.43 3.62
N VAL A 20 0.32 -16.95 3.05
CA VAL A 20 -0.75 -16.18 2.40
C VAL A 20 -1.69 -15.64 3.49
N VAL A 21 -1.26 -14.60 4.20
CA VAL A 21 -1.94 -14.07 5.39
C VAL A 21 -2.83 -12.84 5.14
N TYR A 22 -2.77 -12.26 3.94
CA TYR A 22 -3.58 -11.08 3.59
C TYR A 22 -4.93 -11.51 3.05
N ILE A 23 -5.99 -11.25 3.81
CA ILE A 23 -7.34 -11.78 3.56
C ILE A 23 -7.90 -11.36 2.20
N ASP A 24 -7.66 -10.12 1.77
CA ASP A 24 -8.10 -9.57 0.49
C ASP A 24 -7.51 -10.32 -0.73
N TYR A 25 -6.43 -11.05 -0.54
CA TYR A 25 -5.79 -11.83 -1.59
C TYR A 25 -5.85 -13.34 -1.33
N LYS A 26 -5.93 -13.74 -0.06
CA LYS A 26 -6.07 -15.15 0.32
C LYS A 26 -7.32 -15.77 -0.30
N TYR A 27 -8.45 -15.07 -0.23
CA TYR A 27 -9.70 -15.54 -0.83
C TYR A 27 -9.66 -15.61 -2.36
N GLU A 28 -8.99 -14.67 -3.02
CA GLU A 28 -8.78 -14.70 -4.46
C GLU A 28 -7.96 -15.94 -4.88
N ILE A 29 -6.86 -16.23 -4.15
CA ILE A 29 -6.03 -17.43 -4.40
C ILE A 29 -6.79 -18.71 -4.07
N LEU A 30 -7.53 -18.72 -2.96
CA LEU A 30 -8.35 -19.87 -2.54
C LEU A 30 -9.37 -20.23 -3.62
N ASP A 31 -10.10 -19.24 -4.14
CA ASP A 31 -11.08 -19.41 -5.19
C ASP A 31 -10.45 -20.02 -6.46
N HIS A 32 -9.30 -19.49 -6.88
CA HIS A 32 -8.57 -20.02 -8.03
C HIS A 32 -8.10 -21.47 -7.82
N ILE A 33 -7.55 -21.79 -6.65
CA ILE A 33 -7.09 -23.16 -6.34
C ILE A 33 -8.29 -24.10 -6.24
N ALA A 34 -9.36 -23.69 -5.57
CA ALA A 34 -10.58 -24.49 -5.46
C ALA A 34 -11.15 -24.82 -6.85
N THR A 35 -11.25 -23.83 -7.72
CA THR A 35 -11.71 -24.01 -9.10
C THR A 35 -10.81 -25.00 -9.87
N GLU A 36 -9.49 -24.84 -9.81
CA GLU A 36 -8.56 -25.76 -10.49
C GLU A 36 -8.64 -27.18 -9.93
N VAL A 37 -8.91 -27.34 -8.62
CA VAL A 37 -9.09 -28.66 -8.00
C VAL A 37 -10.39 -29.30 -8.49
N GLU A 38 -11.52 -28.54 -8.47
CA GLU A 38 -12.81 -29.01 -8.98
C GLU A 38 -12.73 -29.45 -10.45
N GLU A 39 -12.09 -28.64 -11.30
CA GLU A 39 -11.87 -28.96 -12.71
C GLU A 39 -11.06 -30.27 -12.87
N LYS A 40 -9.99 -30.43 -12.08
CA LYS A 40 -9.13 -31.59 -12.15
C LYS A 40 -9.83 -32.87 -11.67
N MET A 41 -10.65 -32.76 -10.63
CA MET A 41 -11.49 -33.87 -10.14
C MET A 41 -12.47 -34.34 -11.23
N ILE A 42 -13.11 -33.39 -11.94
CA ILE A 42 -14.07 -33.71 -13.01
C ILE A 42 -13.39 -34.31 -14.22
N LEU A 43 -12.27 -33.71 -14.69
CA LEU A 43 -11.61 -34.12 -15.93
C LEU A 43 -10.94 -35.48 -15.82
N ASN A 44 -10.43 -35.87 -14.65
CA ASN A 44 -9.66 -37.10 -14.46
C ASN A 44 -10.40 -38.15 -13.62
N ASP A 45 -11.62 -37.86 -13.20
CA ASP A 45 -12.44 -38.72 -12.31
C ASP A 45 -11.66 -39.18 -11.06
N ILE A 46 -11.00 -38.21 -10.37
CA ILE A 46 -10.15 -38.44 -9.20
C ILE A 46 -10.70 -37.77 -7.96
N THR A 47 -10.25 -38.21 -6.79
CA THR A 47 -10.65 -37.65 -5.49
C THR A 47 -9.98 -36.30 -5.20
N PHE A 48 -10.45 -35.57 -4.16
CA PHE A 48 -9.83 -34.35 -3.66
C PHE A 48 -8.40 -34.58 -3.19
N GLU A 49 -8.18 -35.71 -2.49
CA GLU A 49 -6.89 -36.11 -1.93
C GLU A 49 -5.81 -36.33 -3.01
N GLU A 50 -6.22 -36.65 -4.23
CA GLU A 50 -5.34 -36.81 -5.39
C GLU A 50 -5.21 -35.51 -6.20
N ALA A 51 -6.30 -34.78 -6.38
CA ALA A 51 -6.34 -33.56 -7.17
C ALA A 51 -5.60 -32.39 -6.48
N PHE A 52 -5.85 -32.17 -5.18
CA PHE A 52 -5.33 -31.02 -4.44
C PHE A 52 -3.79 -30.99 -4.37
N PRO A 53 -3.07 -32.05 -4.00
CA PRO A 53 -1.60 -32.03 -4.01
C PRO A 53 -1.01 -31.74 -5.39
N ALA A 54 -1.63 -32.22 -6.46
CA ALA A 54 -1.16 -31.98 -7.82
C ALA A 54 -1.34 -30.52 -8.24
N VAL A 55 -2.47 -29.87 -7.88
CA VAL A 55 -2.70 -28.45 -8.09
C VAL A 55 -1.75 -27.63 -7.22
N LEU A 56 -1.60 -27.97 -5.94
CA LEU A 56 -0.69 -27.29 -5.02
C LEU A 56 0.75 -27.32 -5.52
N LYS A 57 1.23 -28.44 -6.07
CA LYS A 57 2.57 -28.55 -6.66
C LYS A 57 2.79 -27.56 -7.81
N LYS A 58 1.76 -27.31 -8.65
CA LYS A 58 1.78 -26.30 -9.72
C LYS A 58 1.90 -24.88 -9.15
N TRP A 59 1.25 -24.62 -8.00
CA TRP A 59 1.24 -23.30 -7.36
C TRP A 59 2.45 -23.04 -6.46
N GLN A 60 3.13 -24.10 -5.99
CA GLN A 60 4.26 -24.03 -5.04
C GLN A 60 5.34 -23.01 -5.40
N PRO A 61 5.80 -22.87 -6.67
CA PRO A 61 6.78 -21.87 -7.04
C PRO A 61 6.35 -20.42 -6.73
N LYS A 62 5.04 -20.12 -6.84
CA LYS A 62 4.47 -18.79 -6.58
C LYS A 62 4.44 -18.42 -5.10
N PHE A 63 4.56 -19.43 -4.21
CA PHE A 63 4.60 -19.24 -2.76
C PHE A 63 6.02 -19.16 -2.20
N LYS A 64 7.04 -19.24 -3.05
CA LYS A 64 8.43 -19.02 -2.63
C LYS A 64 8.55 -17.64 -1.98
N LYS A 65 9.21 -17.59 -0.81
CA LYS A 65 9.45 -16.33 -0.10
C LYS A 65 10.39 -15.45 -0.92
N SER A 66 10.04 -14.20 -1.04
CA SER A 66 10.79 -13.18 -1.76
C SER A 66 10.67 -11.84 -1.06
N SER A 67 11.62 -10.95 -1.31
CA SER A 67 11.65 -9.58 -0.80
C SER A 67 11.90 -8.59 -1.94
N SER A 68 11.61 -7.32 -1.73
CA SER A 68 11.86 -6.26 -2.72
C SER A 68 12.48 -5.04 -2.06
N VAL A 69 13.44 -4.42 -2.75
CA VAL A 69 14.06 -3.16 -2.34
C VAL A 69 13.06 -2.01 -2.20
N LEU A 70 11.89 -2.10 -2.86
CA LEU A 70 10.81 -1.12 -2.75
C LEU A 70 10.13 -1.14 -1.38
N PHE A 71 10.30 -2.22 -0.62
CA PHE A 71 9.79 -2.39 0.74
C PHE A 71 10.97 -2.60 1.69
N VAL A 72 10.81 -2.19 2.94
CA VAL A 72 11.86 -2.35 3.94
C VAL A 72 12.31 -3.80 4.01
N TYR A 73 13.61 -4.06 3.92
CA TYR A 73 14.28 -5.37 3.72
C TYR A 73 13.85 -6.52 4.65
N PHE A 74 13.18 -6.23 5.75
CA PHE A 74 12.85 -7.22 6.77
C PHE A 74 11.55 -7.99 6.54
N TRP A 75 10.89 -7.81 5.37
CA TRP A 75 9.60 -8.42 5.09
C TRP A 75 9.69 -9.39 3.92
N GLU A 76 9.92 -10.65 4.26
CA GLU A 76 9.76 -11.74 3.31
C GLU A 76 8.28 -12.15 3.24
N MET A 77 7.77 -12.27 2.04
CA MET A 77 6.41 -12.75 1.78
C MET A 77 6.38 -13.62 0.53
N PRO A 78 5.33 -14.44 0.33
CA PRO A 78 5.16 -15.18 -0.92
C PRO A 78 5.25 -14.28 -2.14
N GLU A 79 5.96 -14.72 -3.17
CA GLU A 79 6.24 -13.93 -4.39
C GLU A 79 4.97 -13.42 -5.06
N ILE A 80 3.91 -14.22 -5.05
CA ILE A 80 2.62 -13.85 -5.62
C ILE A 80 2.01 -12.62 -4.90
N LEU A 81 2.13 -12.54 -3.57
CA LEU A 81 1.69 -11.38 -2.78
C LEU A 81 2.59 -10.18 -3.01
N LEU A 82 3.90 -10.41 -3.05
CA LEU A 82 4.89 -9.38 -3.30
C LEU A 82 4.64 -8.70 -4.64
N ASN A 83 4.43 -9.47 -5.70
CA ASN A 83 4.17 -8.96 -7.04
C ASN A 83 2.88 -8.12 -7.11
N LYS A 84 1.82 -8.52 -6.40
CA LYS A 84 0.59 -7.70 -6.27
C LYS A 84 0.88 -6.37 -5.57
N CYS A 85 1.56 -6.41 -4.43
CA CYS A 85 1.92 -5.21 -3.67
C CYS A 85 2.82 -4.26 -4.49
N ILE A 86 3.82 -4.79 -5.21
CA ILE A 86 4.69 -4.00 -6.11
C ILE A 86 3.87 -3.33 -7.21
N ARG A 87 2.95 -4.05 -7.85
CA ARG A 87 2.08 -3.51 -8.91
C ARG A 87 1.23 -2.35 -8.40
N MET A 88 0.61 -2.52 -7.22
CA MET A 88 -0.19 -1.47 -6.58
C MET A 88 0.67 -0.25 -6.23
N TYR A 89 1.87 -0.48 -5.70
CA TYR A 89 2.80 0.57 -5.31
C TYR A 89 3.33 1.35 -6.52
N ARG A 90 3.73 0.68 -7.60
CA ARG A 90 4.24 1.32 -8.83
C ARG A 90 3.22 2.24 -9.48
N LYS A 91 1.95 1.80 -9.60
CA LYS A 91 0.88 2.65 -10.14
C LYS A 91 0.73 3.94 -9.34
N LYS A 92 0.73 3.82 -8.01
CA LYS A 92 0.64 4.97 -7.12
C LYS A 92 1.86 5.88 -7.24
N LEU A 93 3.07 5.32 -7.20
CA LEU A 93 4.31 6.07 -7.25
C LEU A 93 4.35 6.95 -8.51
N LEU A 94 3.98 6.40 -9.65
CA LEU A 94 3.92 7.13 -10.92
C LEU A 94 2.95 8.31 -10.85
N LEU A 95 1.74 8.10 -10.34
CA LEU A 95 0.73 9.17 -10.20
C LEU A 95 1.18 10.27 -9.23
N VAL A 96 1.82 9.89 -8.13
CA VAL A 96 2.33 10.85 -7.14
C VAL A 96 3.47 11.68 -7.72
N ILE A 97 4.41 11.07 -8.44
CA ILE A 97 5.52 11.79 -9.08
C ILE A 97 4.98 12.74 -10.15
N MET A 98 4.09 12.28 -11.02
CA MET A 98 3.48 13.16 -12.05
C MET A 98 2.71 14.32 -11.40
N GLY A 99 1.92 14.06 -10.36
CA GLY A 99 1.21 15.12 -9.63
C GLY A 99 2.16 16.12 -8.98
N ALA A 100 3.25 15.66 -8.36
CA ALA A 100 4.26 16.54 -7.78
C ALA A 100 4.97 17.40 -8.84
N MET A 101 5.28 16.85 -10.01
CA MET A 101 5.84 17.60 -11.13
C MET A 101 4.87 18.69 -11.61
N VAL A 102 3.58 18.38 -11.76
CA VAL A 102 2.56 19.36 -12.16
C VAL A 102 2.46 20.50 -11.13
N ILE A 103 2.40 20.17 -9.83
CA ILE A 103 2.36 21.18 -8.77
C ILE A 103 3.61 22.07 -8.81
N THR A 104 4.80 21.46 -8.91
CA THR A 104 6.07 22.20 -8.94
C THR A 104 6.17 23.08 -10.18
N SER A 105 5.72 22.60 -11.35
CA SER A 105 5.65 23.41 -12.59
C SER A 105 4.68 24.59 -12.45
N GLY A 106 3.54 24.40 -11.78
CA GLY A 106 2.62 25.49 -11.43
C GLY A 106 3.30 26.58 -10.58
N PHE A 107 4.09 26.18 -9.58
CA PHE A 107 4.88 27.14 -8.78
C PHE A 107 5.93 27.89 -9.59
N LEU A 108 6.55 27.26 -10.60
CA LEU A 108 7.46 27.92 -11.52
C LEU A 108 6.73 29.02 -12.32
N LEU A 109 5.58 28.71 -12.90
CA LEU A 109 4.80 29.63 -13.73
C LEU A 109 4.24 30.83 -12.94
N PHE A 110 3.82 30.59 -11.68
CA PHE A 110 3.24 31.61 -10.81
C PHE A 110 4.20 32.14 -9.77
N SER A 111 5.50 32.02 -9.97
CA SER A 111 6.54 32.35 -9.00
C SER A 111 6.53 33.83 -8.53
N SER A 112 6.19 34.78 -9.40
CA SER A 112 6.08 36.20 -9.04
C SER A 112 4.91 36.49 -8.09
N PHE A 113 3.76 35.92 -8.32
CA PHE A 113 2.60 36.02 -7.45
C PHE A 113 2.86 35.35 -6.10
N LEU A 114 3.40 34.14 -6.10
CA LEU A 114 3.67 33.37 -4.89
C LEU A 114 4.71 34.03 -3.99
N ARG A 115 5.67 34.75 -4.56
CA ARG A 115 6.71 35.46 -3.79
C ARG A 115 6.11 36.48 -2.81
N ASN A 116 5.03 37.10 -3.19
CA ASN A 116 4.35 38.13 -2.35
C ASN A 116 3.50 37.49 -1.24
N HIS A 117 3.15 36.17 -1.37
CA HIS A 117 2.30 35.44 -0.43
C HIS A 117 2.99 34.24 0.20
N LEU A 118 4.32 34.21 0.24
CA LEU A 118 5.10 33.09 0.73
C LEU A 118 4.80 32.72 2.17
N ALA A 119 4.67 33.70 3.05
CA ALA A 119 4.39 33.46 4.47
C ALA A 119 3.05 32.74 4.67
N ASP A 120 2.02 33.20 3.96
CA ASP A 120 0.68 32.60 4.01
C ASP A 120 0.71 31.16 3.46
N PHE A 121 1.42 30.97 2.34
CA PHE A 121 1.58 29.66 1.75
C PHE A 121 2.26 28.65 2.70
N PHE A 122 3.37 29.04 3.33
CA PHE A 122 4.07 28.19 4.28
C PHE A 122 3.24 27.93 5.53
N SER A 123 2.47 28.88 6.01
CA SER A 123 1.55 28.69 7.15
C SER A 123 0.48 27.65 6.82
N ILE A 124 -0.17 27.80 5.66
CA ILE A 124 -1.18 26.83 5.18
C ILE A 124 -0.55 25.44 4.99
N ALA A 125 0.62 25.36 4.37
CA ALA A 125 1.33 24.12 4.16
C ALA A 125 1.65 23.43 5.51
N THR A 126 2.13 24.18 6.51
CA THR A 126 2.42 23.64 7.86
C THR A 126 1.18 23.04 8.51
N ILE A 127 0.04 23.69 8.40
CA ILE A 127 -1.23 23.17 8.91
C ILE A 127 -1.61 21.88 8.20
N LEU A 128 -1.55 21.84 6.86
CA LEU A 128 -1.85 20.66 6.07
C LEU A 128 -0.93 19.48 6.41
N TYR A 129 0.37 19.74 6.60
CA TYR A 129 1.34 18.73 7.02
C TYR A 129 1.02 18.17 8.40
N SER A 130 0.73 19.04 9.36
CA SER A 130 0.40 18.62 10.72
C SER A 130 -0.85 17.73 10.75
N ILE A 131 -1.87 18.08 9.97
CA ILE A 131 -3.08 17.27 9.81
C ILE A 131 -2.73 15.93 9.15
N ALA A 132 -1.94 15.91 8.08
CA ALA A 132 -1.57 14.70 7.37
C ALA A 132 -0.77 13.72 8.25
N ILE A 133 0.17 14.25 9.07
CA ILE A 133 0.92 13.46 10.05
C ILE A 133 -0.03 12.86 11.09
N SER A 134 -0.89 13.67 11.70
CA SER A 134 -1.82 13.24 12.73
C SER A 134 -2.75 12.14 12.21
N LEU A 135 -3.33 12.30 11.03
CA LEU A 135 -4.16 11.28 10.38
C LEU A 135 -3.38 10.00 10.07
N SER A 136 -2.12 10.12 9.67
CA SER A 136 -1.26 8.98 9.37
C SER A 136 -0.91 8.19 10.64
N VAL A 137 -0.63 8.87 11.75
CA VAL A 137 -0.38 8.24 13.07
C VAL A 137 -1.63 7.49 13.56
N VAL A 138 -2.78 8.15 13.54
CA VAL A 138 -4.06 7.51 13.93
C VAL A 138 -4.35 6.31 13.04
N GLY A 139 -4.17 6.45 11.72
CA GLY A 139 -4.34 5.37 10.77
C GLY A 139 -3.42 4.18 11.04
N TYR A 140 -2.14 4.44 11.34
CA TYR A 140 -1.16 3.40 11.70
C TYR A 140 -1.57 2.62 12.95
N ILE A 141 -1.97 3.33 14.01
CA ILE A 141 -2.42 2.72 15.27
C ILE A 141 -3.65 1.84 15.00
N ARG A 142 -4.67 2.36 14.29
CA ARG A 142 -5.90 1.60 14.01
C ARG A 142 -5.64 0.36 13.15
N ILE A 143 -4.78 0.44 12.13
CA ILE A 143 -4.40 -0.73 11.32
C ILE A 143 -3.58 -1.72 12.15
N ARG A 144 -2.72 -1.26 13.06
CA ARG A 144 -1.96 -2.15 13.95
C ARG A 144 -2.86 -2.91 14.93
N LEU A 145 -3.91 -2.26 15.42
CA LEU A 145 -4.90 -2.86 16.33
C LEU A 145 -5.88 -3.78 15.61
N SER A 146 -5.96 -3.73 14.27
CA SER A 146 -6.82 -4.65 13.52
C SER A 146 -6.26 -6.07 13.60
N LYS A 147 -7.11 -7.04 13.97
CA LYS A 147 -6.72 -8.46 14.12
C LYS A 147 -6.35 -9.13 12.80
N ARG A 148 -6.92 -8.66 11.69
CA ARG A 148 -6.74 -9.24 10.35
C ARG A 148 -5.86 -8.36 9.48
N LYS A 149 -5.06 -9.00 8.62
CA LYS A 149 -4.10 -8.33 7.72
C LYS A 149 -4.70 -8.22 6.31
N THR A 150 -4.47 -7.07 5.64
CA THR A 150 -4.78 -6.88 4.22
C THR A 150 -3.55 -6.35 3.49
N SER A 151 -3.48 -6.53 2.16
CA SER A 151 -2.41 -5.96 1.34
C SER A 151 -2.40 -4.43 1.40
N HIS A 152 -3.57 -3.81 1.48
CA HIS A 152 -3.70 -2.37 1.69
C HIS A 152 -3.13 -1.89 3.03
N GLY A 153 -3.41 -2.62 4.13
CA GLY A 153 -2.85 -2.33 5.44
C GLY A 153 -1.33 -2.49 5.48
N PHE A 154 -0.78 -3.47 4.76
CA PHE A 154 0.66 -3.64 4.59
C PHE A 154 1.28 -2.44 3.88
N LEU A 155 0.75 -2.04 2.71
CA LEU A 155 1.24 -0.90 1.95
C LEU A 155 1.17 0.41 2.74
N PHE A 156 0.10 0.62 3.50
CA PHE A 156 0.00 1.78 4.41
C PHE A 156 1.15 1.82 5.42
N LYS A 157 1.43 0.70 6.10
CA LYS A 157 2.50 0.63 7.11
C LYS A 157 3.89 0.88 6.51
N GLN A 158 4.16 0.33 5.34
CA GLN A 158 5.44 0.55 4.64
C GLN A 158 5.66 2.02 4.31
N GLN A 159 4.63 2.71 3.87
CA GLN A 159 4.71 4.12 3.50
C GLN A 159 4.71 5.05 4.69
N PHE A 160 4.06 4.67 5.79
CA PHE A 160 4.05 5.47 7.02
C PHE A 160 5.47 5.75 7.52
N LEU A 161 6.35 4.76 7.54
CA LEU A 161 7.75 4.93 7.97
C LEU A 161 8.51 5.89 7.05
N ALA A 162 8.41 5.71 5.74
CA ALA A 162 9.08 6.58 4.77
C ALA A 162 8.57 8.01 4.82
N THR A 163 7.24 8.19 4.88
CA THR A 163 6.62 9.52 4.90
C THR A 163 6.83 10.25 6.21
N SER A 164 6.89 9.57 7.35
CA SER A 164 7.13 10.23 8.65
C SER A 164 8.55 10.81 8.75
N LEU A 165 9.55 10.14 8.20
CA LEU A 165 10.93 10.66 8.13
C LEU A 165 11.02 11.92 7.27
N VAL A 166 10.41 11.90 6.07
CA VAL A 166 10.38 13.06 5.18
C VAL A 166 9.61 14.21 5.82
N ALA A 167 8.50 13.93 6.50
CA ALA A 167 7.70 14.93 7.18
C ALA A 167 8.46 15.67 8.29
N SER A 168 9.20 14.95 9.12
CA SER A 168 9.99 15.56 10.19
C SER A 168 11.07 16.50 9.62
N GLN A 169 11.72 16.10 8.54
CA GLN A 169 12.69 16.92 7.84
C GLN A 169 12.06 18.19 7.25
N GLN A 170 10.86 18.08 6.65
CA GLN A 170 10.15 19.22 6.09
C GLN A 170 9.70 20.22 7.16
N LEU A 171 9.16 19.74 8.28
CA LEU A 171 8.81 20.62 9.41
C LEU A 171 10.02 21.37 9.96
N TYR A 172 11.20 20.72 9.99
CA TYR A 172 12.43 21.38 10.37
C TYR A 172 12.78 22.53 9.42
N TYR A 173 12.73 22.31 8.09
CA TYR A 173 13.00 23.37 7.11
C TYR A 173 11.98 24.52 7.18
N MET A 174 10.71 24.20 7.41
CA MET A 174 9.67 25.24 7.54
C MET A 174 9.86 26.09 8.79
N ASN A 175 10.33 25.50 9.89
CA ASN A 175 10.51 26.19 11.17
C ASN A 175 11.86 26.94 11.25
N SER A 176 12.87 26.55 10.48
CA SER A 176 14.20 27.19 10.44
C SER A 176 14.26 28.50 9.63
N GLY A 177 13.11 29.02 9.22
CA GLY A 177 13.02 30.33 8.53
C GLY A 177 13.53 30.23 7.09
N PHE A 178 12.75 29.64 6.23
CA PHE A 178 12.97 29.66 4.79
C PHE A 178 12.85 31.12 4.33
N GLU A 179 14.00 31.84 4.31
CA GLU A 179 14.00 33.26 3.97
C GLU A 179 13.49 33.46 2.55
N SER A 180 12.53 34.39 2.40
CA SER A 180 11.89 34.77 1.13
C SER A 180 12.89 35.19 0.04
N LYS A 181 14.11 35.57 0.43
CA LYS A 181 15.20 36.01 -0.47
C LYS A 181 15.72 34.91 -1.40
N ASN A 182 15.54 33.63 -1.06
CA ASN A 182 16.11 32.51 -1.80
C ASN A 182 15.09 31.71 -2.65
N PHE A 183 13.85 32.22 -2.82
CA PHE A 183 12.77 31.50 -3.49
C PHE A 183 13.03 31.22 -4.99
N SER A 184 13.94 31.92 -5.64
CA SER A 184 14.31 31.68 -7.04
C SER A 184 15.42 30.65 -7.23
N SER A 185 15.94 30.06 -6.16
CA SER A 185 17.00 29.05 -6.24
C SER A 185 16.44 27.68 -6.63
N LEU A 186 17.25 26.89 -7.35
CA LEU A 186 16.93 25.47 -7.65
C LEU A 186 16.59 24.69 -6.38
N PHE A 187 17.19 25.04 -5.26
CA PHE A 187 16.93 24.43 -3.95
C PHE A 187 15.50 24.64 -3.48
N SER A 188 14.90 25.81 -3.73
CA SER A 188 13.51 26.11 -3.38
C SER A 188 12.52 25.23 -4.15
N TYR A 189 12.73 25.03 -5.45
CA TYR A 189 11.90 24.16 -6.26
C TYR A 189 12.04 22.70 -5.88
N TYR A 190 13.24 22.26 -5.50
CA TYR A 190 13.45 20.93 -4.93
C TYR A 190 12.62 20.73 -3.66
N ILE A 191 12.64 21.70 -2.73
CA ILE A 191 11.82 21.62 -1.51
C ILE A 191 10.33 21.53 -1.86
N ILE A 192 9.82 22.39 -2.74
CA ILE A 192 8.41 22.36 -3.17
C ILE A 192 8.06 21.00 -3.77
N PHE A 193 8.93 20.42 -4.61
CA PHE A 193 8.73 19.11 -5.17
C PHE A 193 8.61 18.03 -4.09
N ILE A 194 9.53 18.00 -3.13
CA ILE A 194 9.50 17.03 -2.02
C ILE A 194 8.26 17.24 -1.14
N MET A 195 7.87 18.49 -0.88
CA MET A 195 6.65 18.83 -0.16
C MET A 195 5.43 18.27 -0.89
N SER A 196 5.32 18.50 -2.19
CA SER A 196 4.22 18.00 -3.01
C SER A 196 4.15 16.48 -3.03
N LEU A 197 5.30 15.83 -3.17
CA LEU A 197 5.38 14.37 -3.06
C LEU A 197 4.82 13.87 -1.74
N TYR A 198 5.24 14.47 -0.61
CA TYR A 198 4.78 14.06 0.70
C TYR A 198 3.25 14.21 0.86
N LEU A 199 2.69 15.36 0.51
CA LEU A 199 1.24 15.58 0.60
C LEU A 199 0.45 14.58 -0.24
N LEU A 200 0.88 14.35 -1.47
CA LEU A 200 0.24 13.38 -2.35
C LEU A 200 0.37 11.95 -1.82
N PHE A 201 1.54 11.56 -1.29
CA PHE A 201 1.70 10.27 -0.61
C PHE A 201 0.78 10.13 0.59
N SER A 202 0.61 11.19 1.37
CA SER A 202 -0.28 11.18 2.53
C SER A 202 -1.75 11.00 2.13
N VAL A 203 -2.21 11.68 1.09
CA VAL A 203 -3.56 11.48 0.53
C VAL A 203 -3.75 10.03 0.07
N TYR A 204 -2.79 9.46 -0.65
CA TYR A 204 -2.85 8.06 -1.07
C TYR A 204 -2.82 7.08 0.12
N ASN A 205 -2.12 7.42 1.20
CA ASN A 205 -2.15 6.60 2.41
C ASN A 205 -3.55 6.54 3.02
N LEU A 206 -4.31 7.64 2.99
CA LEU A 206 -5.71 7.61 3.43
C LEU A 206 -6.58 6.70 2.55
N ILE A 207 -6.30 6.62 1.24
CA ILE A 207 -6.99 5.67 0.34
C ILE A 207 -6.69 4.23 0.75
N TYR A 208 -5.43 3.87 1.05
CA TYR A 208 -5.10 2.54 1.54
C TYR A 208 -5.71 2.24 2.91
N TYR A 209 -5.75 3.23 3.79
CA TYR A 209 -6.44 3.11 5.08
C TYR A 209 -7.93 2.76 4.89
N ARG A 210 -8.64 3.51 4.04
CA ARG A 210 -10.06 3.24 3.73
C ARG A 210 -10.24 1.87 3.09
N ALA A 211 -9.40 1.50 2.13
CA ALA A 211 -9.45 0.21 1.47
C ALA A 211 -9.23 -0.95 2.46
N HIS A 212 -8.30 -0.82 3.41
CA HIS A 212 -8.11 -1.83 4.46
C HIS A 212 -9.40 -2.11 5.23
N PHE A 213 -10.07 -1.07 5.75
CA PHE A 213 -11.29 -1.24 6.52
C PHE A 213 -12.50 -1.65 5.68
N TYR A 214 -12.55 -1.23 4.41
CA TYR A 214 -13.56 -1.70 3.46
C TYR A 214 -13.44 -3.21 3.24
N GLU A 215 -12.24 -3.73 2.97
CA GLU A 215 -12.03 -5.17 2.82
C GLU A 215 -12.36 -5.94 4.10
N LEU A 216 -11.99 -5.43 5.27
CA LEU A 216 -12.38 -6.06 6.54
C LEU A 216 -13.90 -6.15 6.70
N LYS A 217 -14.62 -5.11 6.30
CA LYS A 217 -16.09 -5.11 6.36
C LYS A 217 -16.68 -6.10 5.36
N ARG A 218 -16.20 -6.09 4.11
CA ARG A 218 -16.64 -6.99 3.05
C ARG A 218 -16.50 -8.46 3.46
N MET A 219 -15.35 -8.83 4.03
CA MET A 219 -15.09 -10.21 4.43
C MET A 219 -15.99 -10.69 5.59
N ARG A 220 -16.37 -9.79 6.52
CA ARG A 220 -17.35 -10.15 7.57
C ARG A 220 -18.72 -10.54 7.02
N PHE A 221 -19.13 -9.95 5.91
CA PHE A 221 -20.40 -10.30 5.26
C PHE A 221 -20.35 -11.63 4.53
N LEU A 222 -19.16 -12.08 4.08
CA LEU A 222 -18.97 -13.36 3.40
C LEU A 222 -18.85 -14.54 4.38
N GLU A 223 -18.51 -14.27 5.64
CA GLU A 223 -18.37 -15.26 6.70
C GLU A 223 -19.64 -15.43 7.56
N ALA A 224 -20.62 -14.52 7.44
CA ALA A 224 -21.91 -14.56 8.15
C ALA A 224 -22.96 -15.33 7.38
#